data_7bc794194ba9ddff32ed71cf2a277d59
#
_entry.id   7bc794194ba9ddff32ed71cf2a277d59
#
_cell.length_a   1.000
_cell.length_b   1.000
_cell.length_c   1.000
_cell.angle_alpha   90.00
_cell.angle_beta   90.00
_cell.angle_gamma   90.00
#
_symmetry.space_group_name_H-M   'P 1'
#
loop_
_entity.id
_entity.type
_entity.pdbx_description
1 polymer ?
#
loop_
_entity_poly.entity_id
_entity_poly.type
_entity_poly.pdbx_seq_one_letter_code
_entity_poly.pdbx_strand_id
1 'polypeptide(L)'
;KSELPRLYSHFGGIYFEPISVQPNWDSQESMLGFFNSIDNKFDAQPVLRLLAQSQKPWSNEYPGLQDAVCLVLLDEMNLAHPELYFAEFLSKLELRRGRKGSDVPFIPVKIGAGMKPYELSLGRNVLWTGTMNQDETTKSLSDKVLDRSIIINFPRPTELKRRLKLTPLDERNRGPALHKASWQSWLVQGSIFPEEVVKPFKAFIENMNAALAISGRALGHRIWQSIEYYMANYPDVRAALAEKDELSTHKAMHIAFEDQLVQKVMPKL
;
A
#
# COMPACT_ATOMS: atom_id res chain seq x y z
N LYS A 1 7.64 -12.09 -7.68
CA LYS A 1 6.72 -11.11 -7.06
C LYS A 1 7.27 -10.62 -5.71
N SER A 2 7.48 -11.50 -4.74
CA SER A 2 7.95 -11.17 -3.37
C SER A 2 9.34 -10.52 -3.33
N GLU A 3 10.17 -10.78 -4.33
CA GLU A 3 11.51 -10.22 -4.45
C GLU A 3 11.51 -8.72 -4.79
N LEU A 4 10.51 -8.26 -5.56
CA LEU A 4 10.45 -6.85 -5.98
C LEU A 4 10.34 -5.87 -4.81
N PRO A 5 9.43 -6.04 -3.84
CA PRO A 5 9.39 -5.17 -2.66
C PRO A 5 10.70 -5.19 -1.84
N ARG A 6 11.35 -6.35 -1.74
CA ARG A 6 12.63 -6.50 -1.05
C ARG A 6 13.75 -5.70 -1.73
N LEU A 7 13.89 -5.82 -3.05
CA LEU A 7 14.87 -5.06 -3.84
C LEU A 7 14.59 -3.56 -3.77
N TYR A 8 13.33 -3.18 -3.94
CA TYR A 8 12.91 -1.78 -3.87
C TYR A 8 13.25 -1.15 -2.51
N SER A 9 12.99 -1.90 -1.43
CA SER A 9 13.30 -1.43 -0.09
C SER A 9 14.82 -1.33 0.16
N HIS A 10 15.58 -2.32 -0.31
CA HIS A 10 17.04 -2.33 -0.14
C HIS A 10 17.70 -1.12 -0.82
N PHE A 11 17.45 -0.92 -2.10
CA PHE A 11 18.04 0.18 -2.85
C PHE A 11 17.43 1.55 -2.51
N GLY A 12 16.17 1.58 -2.10
CA GLY A 12 15.47 2.80 -1.68
C GLY A 12 15.71 3.22 -0.23
N GLY A 13 16.50 2.46 0.54
CA GLY A 13 16.75 2.78 1.95
C GLY A 13 15.52 2.69 2.86
N ILE A 14 14.55 1.83 2.51
CA ILE A 14 13.29 1.64 3.21
C ILE A 14 13.44 0.50 4.21
N TYR A 15 12.90 0.63 5.42
CA TYR A 15 12.79 -0.47 6.37
C TYR A 15 11.77 -1.48 5.88
N PHE A 16 12.18 -2.75 5.78
CA PHE A 16 11.38 -3.80 5.15
C PHE A 16 11.03 -4.89 6.14
N GLU A 17 9.73 -5.17 6.27
CA GLU A 17 9.20 -6.24 7.11
C GLU A 17 8.35 -7.21 6.28
N PRO A 18 8.90 -8.37 5.89
CA PRO A 18 8.15 -9.41 5.19
C PRO A 18 7.38 -10.28 6.19
N ILE A 19 6.10 -10.45 5.93
CA ILE A 19 5.18 -11.25 6.75
C ILE A 19 4.56 -12.32 5.87
N SER A 20 4.77 -13.59 6.19
CA SER A 20 4.10 -14.70 5.51
C SER A 20 2.70 -14.89 6.10
N VAL A 21 1.67 -14.68 5.31
CA VAL A 21 0.29 -14.89 5.72
C VAL A 21 0.02 -16.38 5.87
N GLN A 22 -0.63 -16.77 6.95
CA GLN A 22 -0.96 -18.16 7.21
C GLN A 22 -2.43 -18.44 6.83
N PRO A 23 -2.74 -19.65 6.33
CA PRO A 23 -4.11 -20.01 5.93
C PRO A 23 -5.15 -19.93 7.05
N ASN A 24 -4.73 -20.03 8.30
CA ASN A 24 -5.57 -19.98 9.50
C ASN A 24 -5.77 -18.56 10.06
N TRP A 25 -5.34 -17.53 9.37
CA TRP A 25 -5.58 -16.16 9.82
C TRP A 25 -7.04 -15.77 9.61
N ASP A 26 -7.75 -15.59 10.71
CA ASP A 26 -9.19 -15.28 10.77
C ASP A 26 -9.53 -13.99 11.50
N SER A 27 -8.53 -13.35 12.09
CA SER A 27 -8.71 -12.17 12.93
C SER A 27 -7.50 -11.25 12.89
N GLN A 28 -7.68 -10.04 13.38
CA GLN A 28 -6.59 -9.06 13.52
C GLN A 28 -5.51 -9.53 14.49
N GLU A 29 -5.89 -10.27 15.51
CA GLU A 29 -4.98 -10.85 16.48
C GLU A 29 -3.99 -11.82 15.81
N SER A 30 -4.42 -12.54 14.79
CA SER A 30 -3.52 -13.43 14.01
C SER A 30 -2.34 -12.66 13.42
N MET A 31 -2.52 -11.41 13.03
CA MET A 31 -1.48 -10.56 12.44
C MET A 31 -0.72 -9.74 13.48
N LEU A 32 -1.38 -9.22 14.50
CA LEU A 32 -0.79 -8.31 15.49
C LEU A 32 -0.22 -9.04 16.72
N GLY A 33 -0.78 -10.17 17.05
CA GLY A 33 -0.49 -10.90 18.28
C GLY A 33 -1.66 -10.87 19.26
N PHE A 34 -1.52 -11.62 20.32
CA PHE A 34 -2.57 -11.79 21.32
C PHE A 34 -1.98 -11.84 22.75
N PHE A 35 -2.84 -11.57 23.73
CA PHE A 35 -2.46 -11.70 25.13
C PHE A 35 -2.56 -13.16 25.56
N ASN A 36 -1.41 -13.74 25.94
CA ASN A 36 -1.33 -15.07 26.53
C ASN A 36 -1.61 -14.98 28.05
N SER A 37 -2.78 -15.43 28.49
CA SER A 37 -3.19 -15.37 29.88
C SER A 37 -2.42 -16.35 30.78
N ILE A 38 -1.81 -17.38 30.22
CA ILE A 38 -1.02 -18.37 30.98
C ILE A 38 0.31 -17.74 31.39
N ASP A 39 0.99 -17.12 30.44
CA ASP A 39 2.29 -16.49 30.67
C ASP A 39 2.17 -15.03 31.15
N ASN A 40 0.94 -14.51 31.23
CA ASN A 40 0.63 -13.12 31.55
C ASN A 40 1.44 -12.13 30.70
N LYS A 41 1.59 -12.43 29.41
CA LYS A 41 2.37 -11.64 28.45
C LYS A 41 1.61 -11.47 27.16
N PHE A 42 1.87 -10.35 26.51
CA PHE A 42 1.41 -10.14 25.14
C PHE A 42 2.44 -10.69 24.16
N ASP A 43 2.02 -11.64 23.32
CA ASP A 43 2.86 -12.20 22.25
C ASP A 43 2.73 -11.34 20.98
N ALA A 44 3.61 -10.36 20.87
CA ALA A 44 3.60 -9.41 19.75
C ALA A 44 4.18 -10.04 18.48
N GLN A 45 3.40 -9.99 17.39
CA GLN A 45 3.88 -10.38 16.07
C GLN A 45 4.80 -9.29 15.46
N PRO A 46 5.64 -9.62 14.47
CA PRO A 46 6.58 -8.67 13.85
C PRO A 46 5.93 -7.40 13.34
N VAL A 47 4.72 -7.49 12.75
CA VAL A 47 3.95 -6.33 12.27
C VAL A 47 3.69 -5.34 13.41
N LEU A 48 3.22 -5.82 14.57
CA LEU A 48 2.93 -4.92 15.69
C LEU A 48 4.21 -4.25 16.19
N ARG A 49 5.32 -4.99 16.26
CA ARG A 49 6.62 -4.45 16.70
C ARG A 49 7.07 -3.32 15.76
N LEU A 50 7.04 -3.54 14.44
CA LEU A 50 7.39 -2.51 13.46
C LEU A 50 6.45 -1.29 13.58
N LEU A 51 5.15 -1.51 13.68
CA LEU A 51 4.18 -0.42 13.79
C LEU A 51 4.37 0.39 15.08
N ALA A 52 4.70 -0.25 16.20
CA ALA A 52 5.04 0.44 17.45
C ALA A 52 6.34 1.24 17.31
N GLN A 53 7.39 0.67 16.69
CA GLN A 53 8.64 1.39 16.41
C GLN A 53 8.43 2.59 15.49
N SER A 54 7.55 2.46 14.48
CA SER A 54 7.25 3.54 13.51
C SER A 54 6.59 4.77 14.12
N GLN A 55 6.15 4.69 15.38
CA GLN A 55 5.52 5.80 16.14
C GLN A 55 6.51 6.50 17.08
N LYS A 56 7.67 5.92 17.30
CA LYS A 56 8.64 6.42 18.27
C LYS A 56 9.83 7.06 17.57
N PRO A 57 10.34 8.19 18.10
CA PRO A 57 11.58 8.76 17.61
C PRO A 57 12.75 7.81 17.91
N TRP A 58 13.79 7.92 17.11
CA TRP A 58 15.03 7.20 17.39
C TRP A 58 15.72 7.77 18.64
N SER A 59 16.22 6.90 19.49
CA SER A 59 17.07 7.24 20.63
C SER A 59 18.11 6.15 20.84
N ASN A 60 19.14 6.44 21.65
CA ASN A 60 20.15 5.42 22.00
C ASN A 60 19.57 4.22 22.76
N GLU A 61 18.47 4.40 23.45
CA GLU A 61 17.80 3.35 24.23
C GLU A 61 16.76 2.60 23.41
N TYR A 62 16.21 3.23 22.36
CA TYR A 62 15.16 2.65 21.55
C TYR A 62 15.30 3.02 20.07
N PRO A 63 15.43 2.01 19.18
CA PRO A 63 15.59 2.24 17.75
C PRO A 63 14.25 2.57 17.07
N GLY A 64 13.69 3.76 17.39
CA GLY A 64 12.43 4.23 16.80
C GLY A 64 12.57 4.54 15.32
N LEU A 65 11.48 4.38 14.57
CA LEU A 65 11.40 4.56 13.11
C LEU A 65 10.42 5.67 12.70
N GLN A 66 10.11 6.61 13.60
CA GLN A 66 9.12 7.68 13.35
C GLN A 66 9.45 8.51 12.10
N ASP A 67 10.73 8.76 11.88
CA ASP A 67 11.24 9.59 10.78
C ASP A 67 11.73 8.78 9.57
N ALA A 68 11.58 7.46 9.60
CA ALA A 68 11.95 6.56 8.52
C ALA A 68 10.72 6.07 7.76
N VAL A 69 10.90 5.74 6.49
CA VAL A 69 9.88 5.06 5.69
C VAL A 69 10.03 3.56 5.89
N CYS A 70 8.91 2.89 6.16
CA CYS A 70 8.82 1.45 6.35
C CYS A 70 7.90 0.84 5.30
N LEU A 71 8.18 -0.38 4.86
CA LEU A 71 7.35 -1.16 3.95
C LEU A 71 7.03 -2.52 4.58
N VAL A 72 5.76 -2.79 4.79
CA VAL A 72 5.27 -4.12 5.19
C VAL A 72 4.85 -4.89 3.94
N LEU A 73 5.39 -6.09 3.79
CA LEU A 73 4.97 -7.04 2.75
C LEU A 73 4.11 -8.13 3.40
N LEU A 74 2.86 -8.23 2.99
CA LEU A 74 1.99 -9.37 3.26
C LEU A 74 2.22 -10.40 2.14
N ASP A 75 3.12 -11.34 2.37
CA ASP A 75 3.45 -12.35 1.35
C ASP A 75 2.36 -13.43 1.30
N GLU A 76 1.90 -13.73 0.08
CA GLU A 76 0.76 -14.61 -0.18
C GLU A 76 -0.51 -14.20 0.58
N MET A 77 -0.83 -12.90 0.53
CA MET A 77 -1.90 -12.29 1.34
C MET A 77 -3.28 -12.93 1.15
N ASN A 78 -3.50 -13.64 0.08
CA ASN A 78 -4.76 -14.33 -0.23
C ASN A 78 -4.77 -15.83 0.13
N LEU A 79 -3.83 -16.32 0.92
CA LEU A 79 -3.95 -17.63 1.58
C LEU A 79 -5.06 -17.65 2.63
N ALA A 80 -5.27 -16.53 3.31
CA ALA A 80 -6.42 -16.28 4.17
C ALA A 80 -7.32 -15.19 3.57
N HIS A 81 -8.47 -14.93 4.13
CA HIS A 81 -9.33 -13.83 3.71
C HIS A 81 -8.82 -12.50 4.27
N PRO A 82 -8.30 -11.57 3.43
CA PRO A 82 -7.81 -10.27 3.92
C PRO A 82 -8.89 -9.45 4.63
N GLU A 83 -10.16 -9.71 4.31
CA GLU A 83 -11.32 -9.09 4.94
C GLU A 83 -11.49 -9.47 6.41
N LEU A 84 -10.84 -10.53 6.86
CA LEU A 84 -10.89 -10.96 8.27
C LEU A 84 -9.73 -10.37 9.06
N TYR A 85 -8.51 -10.61 8.63
CA TYR A 85 -7.33 -10.19 9.40
C TYR A 85 -6.88 -8.75 9.14
N PHE A 86 -7.26 -8.16 7.99
CA PHE A 86 -6.81 -6.81 7.57
C PHE A 86 -7.96 -5.78 7.46
N ALA A 87 -9.19 -6.15 7.80
CA ALA A 87 -10.38 -5.31 7.64
C ALA A 87 -10.28 -3.95 8.35
N GLU A 88 -9.83 -3.95 9.60
CA GLU A 88 -9.71 -2.73 10.39
C GLU A 88 -8.62 -1.83 9.82
N PHE A 89 -7.52 -2.39 9.35
CA PHE A 89 -6.47 -1.65 8.64
C PHE A 89 -7.01 -0.97 7.38
N LEU A 90 -7.73 -1.69 6.53
CA LEU A 90 -8.35 -1.12 5.33
C LEU A 90 -9.25 0.07 5.67
N SER A 91 -10.04 -0.04 6.74
CA SER A 91 -10.91 1.04 7.19
C SER A 91 -10.13 2.24 7.71
N LYS A 92 -9.14 2.01 8.58
CA LYS A 92 -8.35 3.07 9.20
C LYS A 92 -7.40 3.76 8.21
N LEU A 93 -6.83 3.01 7.27
CA LEU A 93 -6.02 3.57 6.19
C LEU A 93 -6.83 4.52 5.29
N GLU A 94 -8.11 4.20 5.04
CA GLU A 94 -9.03 5.10 4.35
C GLU A 94 -9.33 6.36 5.18
N LEU A 95 -9.69 6.19 6.45
CA LEU A 95 -9.98 7.30 7.35
C LEU A 95 -8.77 8.23 7.56
N ARG A 96 -7.56 7.73 7.36
CA ARG A 96 -6.31 8.51 7.44
C ARG A 96 -6.19 9.60 6.37
N ARG A 97 -6.95 9.50 5.27
CA ARG A 97 -6.93 10.49 4.19
C ARG A 97 -7.35 11.86 4.71
N GLY A 98 -6.55 12.88 4.43
CA GLY A 98 -6.82 14.26 4.84
C GLY A 98 -6.61 14.58 6.33
N ARG A 99 -6.35 13.59 7.19
CA ARG A 99 -6.14 13.80 8.63
C ARG A 99 -4.66 14.00 8.96
N LYS A 100 -4.37 14.83 9.96
CA LYS A 100 -3.02 15.19 10.39
C LYS A 100 -2.92 15.23 11.93
N GLY A 101 -1.72 15.08 12.45
CA GLY A 101 -1.44 15.21 13.89
C GLY A 101 -2.19 14.19 14.75
N SER A 102 -2.84 14.64 15.80
CA SER A 102 -3.61 13.82 16.75
C SER A 102 -4.87 13.18 16.16
N ASP A 103 -5.29 13.62 14.97
CA ASP A 103 -6.49 13.15 14.30
C ASP A 103 -6.26 11.88 13.47
N VAL A 104 -5.02 11.35 13.48
CA VAL A 104 -4.69 10.10 12.78
C VAL A 104 -5.42 8.94 13.46
N PRO A 105 -6.17 8.10 12.69
CA PRO A 105 -6.90 6.99 13.26
C PRO A 105 -5.94 5.95 13.86
N PHE A 106 -6.38 5.32 14.92
CA PHE A 106 -5.65 4.25 15.59
C PHE A 106 -6.45 2.93 15.59
N ILE A 107 -5.73 1.85 15.79
CA ILE A 107 -6.27 0.51 16.02
C ILE A 107 -6.09 0.19 17.51
N PRO A 108 -7.16 -0.14 18.26
CA PRO A 108 -7.02 -0.55 19.65
C PRO A 108 -6.50 -2.00 19.73
N VAL A 109 -5.35 -2.20 20.38
CA VAL A 109 -4.75 -3.51 20.60
C VAL A 109 -4.91 -3.89 22.08
N LYS A 110 -5.61 -4.98 22.36
CA LYS A 110 -5.84 -5.50 23.73
C LYS A 110 -4.57 -6.18 24.24
N ILE A 111 -3.79 -5.50 25.06
CA ILE A 111 -2.47 -5.96 25.54
C ILE A 111 -2.49 -6.71 26.86
N GLY A 112 -3.64 -6.77 27.55
CA GLY A 112 -3.77 -7.48 28.82
C GLY A 112 -5.18 -7.43 29.38
N ALA A 113 -5.47 -8.34 30.30
CA ALA A 113 -6.75 -8.34 31.01
C ALA A 113 -6.88 -7.10 31.92
N GLY A 114 -7.97 -6.35 31.76
CA GLY A 114 -8.24 -5.14 32.55
C GLY A 114 -7.33 -3.93 32.21
N MET A 115 -6.41 -4.05 31.28
CA MET A 115 -5.58 -2.95 30.83
C MET A 115 -6.28 -2.11 29.76
N LYS A 116 -6.00 -0.80 29.71
CA LYS A 116 -6.40 0.04 28.60
C LYS A 116 -5.75 -0.47 27.31
N PRO A 117 -6.52 -0.61 26.22
CA PRO A 117 -5.93 -1.01 24.94
C PRO A 117 -4.82 -0.06 24.50
N TYR A 118 -3.79 -0.63 23.89
CA TYR A 118 -2.74 0.17 23.25
C TYR A 118 -3.28 0.78 21.95
N GLU A 119 -3.17 2.10 21.81
CA GLU A 119 -3.62 2.84 20.63
C GLU A 119 -2.54 2.82 19.54
N LEU A 120 -2.65 1.87 18.62
CA LEU A 120 -1.71 1.70 17.51
C LEU A 120 -2.05 2.67 16.38
N SER A 121 -1.34 3.78 16.29
CA SER A 121 -1.53 4.77 15.21
C SER A 121 -0.98 4.25 13.87
N LEU A 122 -1.70 4.54 12.78
CA LEU A 122 -1.27 4.18 11.43
C LEU A 122 -0.58 5.35 10.74
N GLY A 123 0.71 5.51 11.00
CA GLY A 123 1.54 6.57 10.42
C GLY A 123 1.62 6.52 8.88
N ARG A 124 1.84 7.66 8.24
CA ARG A 124 2.01 7.75 6.77
C ARG A 124 3.39 7.30 6.30
N ASN A 125 4.30 7.06 7.22
CA ASN A 125 5.62 6.50 6.95
C ASN A 125 5.62 4.98 6.80
N VAL A 126 4.49 4.30 7.05
CA VAL A 126 4.34 2.86 6.83
C VAL A 126 3.53 2.62 5.56
N LEU A 127 4.19 2.00 4.59
CA LEU A 127 3.62 1.58 3.31
C LEU A 127 3.26 0.09 3.39
N TRP A 128 2.24 -0.31 2.63
CA TRP A 128 1.73 -1.67 2.62
C TRP A 128 1.75 -2.22 1.20
N THR A 129 2.23 -3.43 1.05
CA THR A 129 2.18 -4.20 -0.18
C THR A 129 1.80 -5.64 0.12
N GLY A 130 1.19 -6.31 -0.85
CA GLY A 130 0.87 -7.73 -0.74
C GLY A 130 1.22 -8.47 -2.02
N THR A 131 1.63 -9.72 -1.92
CA THR A 131 1.72 -10.61 -3.07
C THR A 131 0.53 -11.56 -3.07
N MET A 132 0.15 -11.98 -4.28
CA MET A 132 -0.94 -12.92 -4.47
C MET A 132 -0.55 -13.95 -5.53
N ASN A 133 -1.03 -15.16 -5.36
CA ASN A 133 -1.11 -16.15 -6.41
C ASN A 133 -2.57 -16.34 -6.81
N GLN A 134 -2.83 -16.59 -8.08
CA GLN A 134 -4.15 -16.97 -8.57
C GLN A 134 -4.08 -18.47 -8.91
N ASP A 135 -4.31 -19.28 -7.91
CA ASP A 135 -4.42 -20.73 -8.03
C ASP A 135 -5.69 -21.21 -7.33
N GLU A 136 -6.01 -22.49 -7.46
CA GLU A 136 -7.25 -23.08 -6.96
C GLU A 136 -7.36 -23.05 -5.42
N THR A 137 -6.24 -22.89 -4.72
CA THR A 137 -6.18 -22.93 -3.24
C THR A 137 -6.29 -21.55 -2.62
N THR A 138 -6.19 -20.48 -3.40
CA THR A 138 -6.18 -19.11 -2.91
C THR A 138 -7.55 -18.45 -2.94
N LYS A 139 -7.74 -17.47 -2.05
CA LYS A 139 -8.99 -16.71 -1.94
C LYS A 139 -9.04 -15.58 -2.94
N SER A 140 -10.21 -15.30 -3.51
CA SER A 140 -10.44 -14.10 -4.31
C SER A 140 -10.43 -12.86 -3.40
N LEU A 141 -9.94 -11.73 -3.92
CA LEU A 141 -10.06 -10.46 -3.20
C LEU A 141 -11.46 -9.87 -3.38
N SER A 142 -12.01 -9.34 -2.31
CA SER A 142 -13.26 -8.60 -2.38
C SER A 142 -13.06 -7.19 -2.96
N ASP A 143 -14.15 -6.60 -3.43
CA ASP A 143 -14.18 -5.22 -3.88
C ASP A 143 -13.65 -4.22 -2.84
N LYS A 144 -13.82 -4.52 -1.55
CA LYS A 144 -13.30 -3.67 -0.46
C LYS A 144 -11.77 -3.55 -0.49
N VAL A 145 -11.07 -4.61 -0.86
CA VAL A 145 -9.61 -4.64 -1.01
C VAL A 145 -9.22 -4.01 -2.34
N LEU A 146 -9.87 -4.41 -3.44
CA LEU A 146 -9.59 -3.91 -4.79
C LEU A 146 -9.77 -2.39 -4.89
N ASP A 147 -10.80 -1.83 -4.26
CA ASP A 147 -11.07 -0.38 -4.25
C ASP A 147 -9.96 0.44 -3.59
N ARG A 148 -9.22 -0.15 -2.67
CA ARG A 148 -8.19 0.52 -1.88
C ARG A 148 -6.78 0.20 -2.29
N SER A 149 -6.61 -0.70 -3.25
CA SER A 149 -5.30 -1.16 -3.74
C SER A 149 -5.04 -0.73 -5.19
N ILE A 150 -3.80 -0.82 -5.58
CA ILE A 150 -3.32 -0.77 -6.97
C ILE A 150 -2.81 -2.17 -7.28
N ILE A 151 -3.31 -2.82 -8.33
CA ILE A 151 -2.97 -4.18 -8.69
C ILE A 151 -1.95 -4.18 -9.82
N ILE A 152 -0.79 -4.76 -9.55
CA ILE A 152 0.26 -4.95 -10.55
C ILE A 152 0.28 -6.42 -10.97
N ASN A 153 -0.11 -6.69 -12.20
CA ASN A 153 -0.10 -8.02 -12.75
C ASN A 153 1.27 -8.36 -13.35
N PHE A 154 1.83 -9.49 -12.93
CA PHE A 154 3.03 -10.05 -13.53
C PHE A 154 2.61 -11.11 -14.54
N PRO A 155 2.82 -10.89 -15.84
CA PRO A 155 2.48 -11.88 -16.87
C PRO A 155 3.30 -13.16 -16.68
N ARG A 156 2.75 -14.27 -17.12
CA ARG A 156 3.52 -15.52 -17.19
C ARG A 156 4.69 -15.35 -18.16
N PRO A 157 5.88 -15.88 -17.83
CA PRO A 157 7.02 -15.81 -18.74
C PRO A 157 6.68 -16.54 -20.04
N THR A 158 6.88 -15.88 -21.17
CA THR A 158 6.72 -16.49 -22.52
C THR A 158 7.92 -17.38 -22.87
N GLU A 159 9.08 -17.09 -22.27
CA GLU A 159 10.30 -17.87 -22.42
C GLU A 159 10.76 -18.38 -21.04
N LEU A 160 11.05 -19.66 -20.96
CA LEU A 160 11.61 -20.26 -19.76
C LEU A 160 13.12 -20.01 -19.72
N LYS A 161 13.55 -19.13 -18.83
CA LYS A 161 14.97 -18.84 -18.60
C LYS A 161 15.47 -19.58 -17.37
N ARG A 162 16.74 -20.02 -17.42
CA ARG A 162 17.39 -20.63 -16.26
C ARG A 162 17.44 -19.61 -15.13
N ARG A 163 16.99 -20.03 -13.95
CA ARG A 163 17.04 -19.16 -12.76
C ARG A 163 18.51 -18.80 -12.45
N LEU A 164 18.81 -17.52 -12.46
CA LEU A 164 20.14 -17.04 -12.07
C LEU A 164 20.38 -17.37 -10.61
N LYS A 165 21.63 -17.68 -10.23
CA LYS A 165 22.02 -17.71 -8.82
C LYS A 165 21.83 -16.30 -8.27
N LEU A 166 20.87 -16.15 -7.34
CA LEU A 166 20.72 -14.91 -6.61
C LEU A 166 21.89 -14.77 -5.66
N THR A 167 22.72 -13.76 -5.87
CA THR A 167 23.68 -13.34 -4.87
C THR A 167 22.92 -12.65 -3.71
N PRO A 168 23.32 -12.84 -2.45
CA PRO A 168 22.79 -12.07 -1.34
C PRO A 168 22.90 -10.57 -1.64
N LEU A 169 21.91 -9.78 -1.22
CA LEU A 169 22.00 -8.33 -1.32
C LEU A 169 23.18 -7.85 -0.46
N ASP A 170 24.03 -7.04 -1.08
CA ASP A 170 25.20 -6.49 -0.41
C ASP A 170 24.77 -5.21 0.35
N GLU A 171 24.97 -5.20 1.66
CA GLU A 171 24.65 -4.02 2.50
C GLU A 171 25.38 -2.75 2.05
N ARG A 172 26.52 -2.88 1.36
CA ARG A 172 27.24 -1.74 0.78
C ARG A 172 26.47 -1.06 -0.35
N ASN A 173 25.56 -1.77 -1.00
CA ASN A 173 24.71 -1.26 -2.07
C ASN A 173 23.33 -0.84 -1.56
N ARG A 174 23.09 -0.90 -0.25
CA ARG A 174 21.87 -0.42 0.36
C ARG A 174 21.78 1.10 0.20
N GLY A 175 20.62 1.60 -0.22
CA GLY A 175 20.35 3.03 -0.24
C GLY A 175 20.40 3.65 1.15
N PRO A 176 20.74 4.93 1.27
CA PRO A 176 20.66 5.64 2.55
C PRO A 176 19.22 5.62 3.07
N ALA A 177 19.07 5.61 4.41
CA ALA A 177 17.73 5.56 5.02
C ALA A 177 16.82 6.67 4.48
N LEU A 178 15.68 6.28 3.94
CA LEU A 178 14.71 7.22 3.38
C LEU A 178 13.93 7.89 4.51
N HIS A 179 14.15 9.19 4.68
CA HIS A 179 13.44 9.98 5.66
C HIS A 179 11.98 10.24 5.24
N LYS A 180 11.09 10.16 6.21
CA LYS A 180 9.64 10.47 6.04
C LYS A 180 9.41 11.85 5.43
N ALA A 181 10.17 12.87 5.85
CA ALA A 181 10.04 14.22 5.31
C ALA A 181 10.38 14.27 3.81
N SER A 182 11.46 13.60 3.38
CA SER A 182 11.85 13.49 1.96
C SER A 182 10.77 12.76 1.17
N TRP A 183 10.27 11.63 1.67
CA TRP A 183 9.16 10.90 1.06
C TRP A 183 7.92 11.78 0.89
N GLN A 184 7.54 12.50 1.96
CA GLN A 184 6.37 13.37 1.92
C GLN A 184 6.51 14.55 0.95
N SER A 185 7.71 15.08 0.76
CA SER A 185 7.95 16.16 -0.20
C SER A 185 7.81 15.73 -1.66
N TRP A 186 7.90 14.42 -1.93
CA TRP A 186 7.68 13.88 -3.28
C TRP A 186 6.21 13.75 -3.65
N LEU A 187 5.31 13.73 -2.65
CA LEU A 187 3.89 13.48 -2.87
C LEU A 187 3.13 14.77 -3.14
N VAL A 188 2.45 14.80 -4.26
CA VAL A 188 1.45 15.82 -4.57
C VAL A 188 0.13 15.42 -3.92
N GLN A 189 -0.44 16.31 -3.13
CA GLN A 189 -1.73 16.09 -2.45
C GLN A 189 -2.80 16.98 -3.11
N GLY A 190 -3.84 16.35 -3.63
CA GLY A 190 -4.95 17.03 -4.30
C GLY A 190 -4.82 17.07 -5.82
N SER A 191 -5.83 17.64 -6.46
CA SER A 191 -5.81 17.91 -7.88
C SER A 191 -4.91 19.11 -8.17
N ILE A 192 -4.00 18.95 -9.14
CA ILE A 192 -3.10 20.01 -9.60
C ILE A 192 -3.45 20.46 -11.03
N PHE A 193 -4.37 19.76 -11.68
CA PHE A 193 -4.72 20.03 -13.04
C PHE A 193 -5.97 20.92 -13.13
N PRO A 194 -6.02 21.86 -14.09
CA PRO A 194 -7.26 22.54 -14.45
C PRO A 194 -8.34 21.54 -14.88
N GLU A 195 -9.60 21.83 -14.57
CA GLU A 195 -10.72 20.93 -14.87
C GLU A 195 -10.80 20.57 -16.37
N GLU A 196 -10.50 21.51 -17.24
CA GLU A 196 -10.49 21.31 -18.71
C GLU A 196 -9.49 20.23 -19.14
N VAL A 197 -8.34 20.12 -18.46
CA VAL A 197 -7.30 19.15 -18.78
C VAL A 197 -7.72 17.73 -18.39
N VAL A 198 -8.41 17.57 -17.28
CA VAL A 198 -8.82 16.24 -16.77
C VAL A 198 -10.20 15.81 -17.30
N LYS A 199 -10.99 16.73 -17.84
CA LYS A 199 -12.33 16.45 -18.34
C LYS A 199 -12.44 15.29 -19.34
N PRO A 200 -11.54 15.13 -20.34
CA PRO A 200 -11.59 13.99 -21.26
C PRO A 200 -11.41 12.64 -20.55
N PHE A 201 -10.46 12.55 -19.62
CA PHE A 201 -10.20 11.36 -18.84
C PHE A 201 -11.38 11.01 -17.93
N LYS A 202 -11.95 12.02 -17.27
CA LYS A 202 -13.14 11.86 -16.42
C LYS A 202 -14.34 11.38 -17.22
N ALA A 203 -14.60 11.98 -18.37
CA ALA A 203 -15.70 11.57 -19.25
C ALA A 203 -15.53 10.11 -19.72
N PHE A 204 -14.31 9.66 -20.01
CA PHE A 204 -14.05 8.27 -20.35
C PHE A 204 -14.47 7.31 -19.20
N ILE A 205 -14.08 7.63 -17.96
CA ILE A 205 -14.46 6.83 -16.78
C ILE A 205 -15.97 6.87 -16.55
N GLU A 206 -16.63 8.01 -16.73
CA GLU A 206 -18.09 8.16 -16.58
C GLU A 206 -18.83 7.32 -17.63
N ASN A 207 -18.41 7.33 -18.88
CA ASN A 207 -18.99 6.50 -19.94
C ASN A 207 -18.80 5.00 -19.65
N MET A 208 -17.61 4.61 -19.21
CA MET A 208 -17.35 3.22 -18.80
C MET A 208 -18.24 2.84 -17.61
N ASN A 209 -18.38 3.73 -16.64
CA ASN A 209 -19.21 3.48 -15.46
C ASN A 209 -20.69 3.31 -15.82
N ALA A 210 -21.20 4.09 -16.78
CA ALA A 210 -22.56 3.95 -17.28
C ALA A 210 -22.79 2.56 -17.92
N ALA A 211 -21.81 2.07 -18.70
CA ALA A 211 -21.87 0.73 -19.28
C ALA A 211 -21.82 -0.37 -18.21
N LEU A 212 -20.96 -0.23 -17.21
CA LEU A 212 -20.81 -1.18 -16.10
C LEU A 212 -22.07 -1.22 -15.20
N ALA A 213 -22.74 -0.09 -15.02
CA ALA A 213 -23.99 -0.03 -14.24
C ALA A 213 -25.09 -0.95 -14.80
N ILE A 214 -25.11 -1.19 -16.10
CA ILE A 214 -26.05 -2.12 -16.75
C ILE A 214 -25.84 -3.56 -16.23
N SER A 215 -24.61 -3.94 -15.93
CA SER A 215 -24.27 -5.26 -15.36
C SER A 215 -24.32 -5.31 -13.83
N GLY A 216 -24.83 -4.27 -13.16
CA GLY A 216 -24.88 -4.16 -11.72
C GLY A 216 -23.53 -3.84 -11.07
N ARG A 217 -22.51 -3.52 -11.85
CA ARG A 217 -21.19 -3.09 -11.37
C ARG A 217 -21.05 -1.59 -11.55
N ALA A 218 -20.48 -0.92 -10.58
CA ALA A 218 -20.26 0.53 -10.65
C ALA A 218 -18.90 0.92 -10.09
N LEU A 219 -18.28 1.90 -10.72
CA LEU A 219 -17.06 2.53 -10.24
C LEU A 219 -17.45 3.68 -9.30
N GLY A 220 -16.96 3.63 -8.06
CA GLY A 220 -17.24 4.71 -7.10
C GLY A 220 -16.38 5.96 -7.34
N HIS A 221 -16.79 7.10 -6.79
CA HIS A 221 -16.04 8.38 -6.86
C HIS A 221 -14.58 8.28 -6.44
N ARG A 222 -14.24 7.34 -5.55
CA ARG A 222 -12.87 7.09 -5.07
C ARG A 222 -11.93 6.66 -6.18
N ILE A 223 -12.43 5.95 -7.18
CA ILE A 223 -11.61 5.47 -8.31
C ILE A 223 -11.13 6.67 -9.12
N TRP A 224 -12.02 7.59 -9.49
CA TRP A 224 -11.64 8.80 -10.19
C TRP A 224 -10.60 9.61 -9.42
N GLN A 225 -10.85 9.88 -8.13
CA GLN A 225 -9.90 10.60 -7.29
C GLN A 225 -8.53 9.89 -7.20
N SER A 226 -8.52 8.55 -7.13
CA SER A 226 -7.28 7.78 -7.12
C SER A 226 -6.51 7.90 -8.43
N ILE A 227 -7.21 7.89 -9.57
CA ILE A 227 -6.63 8.06 -10.91
C ILE A 227 -6.01 9.46 -11.03
N GLU A 228 -6.75 10.50 -10.65
CA GLU A 228 -6.28 11.87 -10.68
C GLU A 228 -5.03 12.09 -9.84
N TYR A 229 -4.99 11.53 -8.61
CA TYR A 229 -3.81 11.61 -7.75
C TYR A 229 -2.63 10.80 -8.31
N TYR A 230 -2.88 9.68 -8.95
CA TYR A 230 -1.83 8.90 -9.59
C TYR A 230 -1.22 9.67 -10.75
N MET A 231 -2.02 10.25 -11.63
CA MET A 231 -1.53 11.11 -12.73
C MET A 231 -0.72 12.29 -12.19
N ALA A 232 -1.17 12.96 -11.12
CA ALA A 232 -0.46 14.08 -10.50
C ALA A 232 0.90 13.68 -9.88
N ASN A 233 1.05 12.43 -9.47
CA ASN A 233 2.28 11.91 -8.87
C ASN A 233 3.14 11.09 -9.85
N TYR A 234 2.68 10.93 -11.09
CA TYR A 234 3.42 10.16 -12.09
C TYR A 234 4.74 10.86 -12.44
N PRO A 235 5.88 10.15 -12.41
CA PRO A 235 7.19 10.80 -12.55
C PRO A 235 7.34 11.64 -13.82
N ASP A 236 6.93 11.10 -14.97
CA ASP A 236 7.07 11.80 -16.25
C ASP A 236 6.12 13.00 -16.36
N VAL A 237 4.93 12.92 -15.76
CA VAL A 237 3.99 14.06 -15.66
C VAL A 237 4.64 15.18 -14.85
N ARG A 238 5.25 14.84 -13.72
CA ARG A 238 5.92 15.82 -12.87
C ARG A 238 7.13 16.45 -13.53
N ALA A 239 7.93 15.66 -14.25
CA ALA A 239 9.08 16.17 -15.00
C ALA A 239 8.63 17.15 -16.08
N ALA A 240 7.65 16.78 -16.91
CA ALA A 240 7.12 17.63 -17.97
C ALA A 240 6.47 18.93 -17.45
N LEU A 241 5.75 18.85 -16.31
CA LEU A 241 5.20 20.04 -15.65
C LEU A 241 6.29 21.00 -15.15
N ALA A 242 7.39 20.46 -14.63
CA ALA A 242 8.54 21.28 -14.19
C ALA A 242 9.20 22.00 -15.37
N GLU A 243 9.25 21.37 -16.54
CA GLU A 243 9.79 21.91 -17.79
C GLU A 243 8.77 22.82 -18.54
N LYS A 244 7.53 22.88 -18.07
CA LYS A 244 6.40 23.58 -18.71
C LYS A 244 6.12 23.11 -20.15
N ASP A 245 6.39 21.84 -20.42
CA ASP A 245 6.11 21.19 -21.72
C ASP A 245 4.70 20.59 -21.71
N GLU A 246 3.74 21.31 -22.29
CA GLU A 246 2.34 20.89 -22.34
C GLU A 246 2.15 19.58 -23.14
N LEU A 247 2.89 19.41 -24.25
CA LEU A 247 2.74 18.23 -25.11
C LEU A 247 3.26 16.97 -24.40
N SER A 248 4.42 17.05 -23.78
CA SER A 248 4.97 15.95 -22.99
C SER A 248 4.14 15.67 -21.75
N THR A 249 3.61 16.69 -21.09
CA THR A 249 2.67 16.55 -19.96
C THR A 249 1.45 15.74 -20.37
N HIS A 250 0.81 16.11 -21.50
CA HIS A 250 -0.38 15.43 -22.00
C HIS A 250 -0.10 13.95 -22.36
N LYS A 251 1.02 13.67 -23.03
CA LYS A 251 1.43 12.29 -23.34
C LYS A 251 1.67 11.47 -22.08
N ALA A 252 2.37 12.02 -21.11
CA ALA A 252 2.66 11.34 -19.83
C ALA A 252 1.36 11.08 -19.03
N MET A 253 0.40 12.03 -19.06
CA MET A 253 -0.92 11.84 -18.45
C MET A 253 -1.69 10.69 -19.08
N HIS A 254 -1.64 10.51 -20.41
CA HIS A 254 -2.27 9.37 -21.06
C HIS A 254 -1.67 8.05 -20.60
N ILE A 255 -0.35 7.94 -20.54
CA ILE A 255 0.33 6.74 -20.04
C ILE A 255 -0.07 6.44 -18.58
N ALA A 256 -0.04 7.46 -17.73
CA ALA A 256 -0.45 7.31 -16.33
C ALA A 256 -1.93 6.90 -16.20
N PHE A 257 -2.80 7.41 -17.06
CA PHE A 257 -4.21 7.05 -17.09
C PHE A 257 -4.40 5.59 -17.54
N GLU A 258 -3.73 5.15 -18.60
CA GLU A 258 -3.73 3.76 -19.07
C GLU A 258 -3.24 2.79 -17.99
N ASP A 259 -2.16 3.13 -17.30
CA ASP A 259 -1.69 2.36 -16.14
C ASP A 259 -2.80 2.17 -15.10
N GLN A 260 -3.55 3.24 -14.81
CA GLN A 260 -4.65 3.16 -13.82
C GLN A 260 -5.86 2.39 -14.34
N LEU A 261 -6.14 2.42 -15.63
CA LEU A 261 -7.16 1.53 -16.20
C LEU A 261 -6.79 0.06 -15.95
N VAL A 262 -5.54 -0.31 -16.21
CA VAL A 262 -5.05 -1.69 -16.03
C VAL A 262 -4.96 -2.08 -14.55
N GLN A 263 -4.46 -1.19 -13.70
CA GLN A 263 -4.14 -1.50 -12.31
C GLN A 263 -5.32 -1.30 -11.34
N LYS A 264 -6.30 -0.49 -11.70
CA LYS A 264 -7.39 -0.07 -10.81
C LYS A 264 -8.78 -0.41 -11.31
N VAL A 265 -9.01 -0.32 -12.61
CA VAL A 265 -10.34 -0.53 -13.21
C VAL A 265 -10.51 -1.98 -13.66
N MET A 266 -9.60 -2.50 -14.48
CA MET A 266 -9.69 -3.86 -15.02
C MET A 266 -9.78 -4.95 -13.95
N PRO A 267 -9.11 -4.88 -12.77
CA PRO A 267 -9.27 -5.90 -11.74
C PRO A 267 -10.68 -6.02 -11.18
N LYS A 268 -11.57 -5.08 -11.49
CA LYS A 268 -12.97 -5.05 -11.07
C LYS A 268 -13.95 -5.58 -12.14
N LEU A 269 -13.46 -5.81 -13.35
CA LEU A 269 -14.25 -6.35 -14.46
C LEU A 269 -14.27 -7.86 -14.44
#